data_b073a7dc3992178e96255e2719be9963
#
_entry.id   b073a7dc3992178e96255e2719be9963
#
_cell.length_a   1.000
_cell.length_b   1.000
_cell.length_c   1.000
_cell.angle_alpha   90.00
_cell.angle_beta   90.00
_cell.angle_gamma   90.00
#
_symmetry.space_group_name_H-M   'P 1'
#
loop_
_entity.id
_entity.type
_entity.pdbx_description
1 polymer ?
#
loop_
_entity_poly.entity_id
_entity_poly.type
_entity_poly.pdbx_seq_one_letter_code
_entity_poly.pdbx_strand_id
1 'polypeptide(L)' 'PELLKKATHIAYIVDDIEAELKGAEILVPPFEPFPNLKAAFIIEDGGVPIELMQKF' A
#
# COMPACT_ATOMS: atom_id res chain seq x y z
N PRO A 1 7.52 4.67 8.23
CA PRO A 1 7.83 6.00 7.67
C PRO A 1 7.02 7.10 8.35
N GLU A 2 7.66 8.23 8.53
CA GLU A 2 7.01 9.34 9.23
C GLU A 2 5.76 9.85 8.51
N LEU A 3 5.78 9.81 7.18
CA LEU A 3 4.63 10.20 6.38
C LEU A 3 3.39 9.40 6.76
N LEU A 4 3.54 8.10 6.97
CA LEU A 4 2.41 7.25 7.34
C LEU A 4 1.95 7.46 8.78
N LYS A 5 2.82 7.96 9.63
CA LYS A 5 2.46 8.23 11.03
C LYS A 5 1.67 9.51 11.19
N LYS A 6 1.94 10.52 10.36
CA LYS A 6 1.36 11.85 10.51
C LYS A 6 0.23 12.13 9.56
N ALA A 7 0.24 11.54 8.38
CA ALA A 7 -0.75 11.81 7.36
C ALA A 7 -1.84 10.76 7.38
N THR A 8 -3.08 11.19 7.21
CA THR A 8 -4.18 10.28 6.95
C THR A 8 -3.93 9.62 5.60
N HIS A 9 -4.16 8.32 5.52
CA HIS A 9 -4.02 7.61 4.25
C HIS A 9 -5.27 6.80 3.96
N ILE A 10 -5.45 6.48 2.68
CA ILE A 10 -6.59 5.71 2.19
C ILE A 10 -6.15 4.26 2.03
N ALA A 11 -6.99 3.33 2.45
CA ALA A 11 -6.71 1.90 2.32
C ALA A 11 -7.70 1.26 1.35
N TYR A 12 -7.19 0.42 0.45
CA TYR A 12 -7.99 -0.33 -0.50
C TYR A 12 -7.70 -1.82 -0.39
N ILE A 13 -8.73 -2.63 -0.53
CA ILE A 13 -8.56 -4.07 -0.70
C ILE A 13 -8.53 -4.35 -2.18
N VAL A 14 -7.49 -5.04 -2.64
CA VAL A 14 -7.29 -5.35 -4.07
C VAL A 14 -7.15 -6.85 -4.25
N ASP A 15 -7.36 -7.31 -5.47
CA ASP A 15 -7.25 -8.73 -5.79
C ASP A 15 -5.80 -9.16 -5.97
N ASP A 16 -4.94 -8.26 -6.47
CA ASP A 16 -3.55 -8.59 -6.77
C ASP A 16 -2.68 -7.35 -6.59
N ILE A 17 -1.99 -7.30 -5.46
CA ILE A 17 -1.09 -6.19 -5.15
C ILE A 17 0.00 -6.06 -6.21
N GLU A 18 0.56 -7.17 -6.67
CA GLU A 18 1.67 -7.10 -7.63
C GLU A 18 1.25 -6.40 -8.92
N ALA A 19 0.02 -6.62 -9.35
CA ALA A 19 -0.51 -5.93 -10.53
C ALA A 19 -0.69 -4.44 -10.26
N GLU A 20 -1.15 -4.09 -9.05
CA GLU A 20 -1.36 -2.69 -8.69
C GLU A 20 -0.06 -1.91 -8.56
N LEU A 21 1.04 -2.58 -8.24
CA LEU A 21 2.33 -1.91 -8.06
C LEU A 21 3.01 -1.53 -9.38
N LYS A 22 2.55 -2.09 -10.50
CA LYS A 22 3.16 -1.78 -11.79
C LYS A 22 2.95 -0.31 -12.13
N GLY A 23 4.05 0.39 -12.36
CA GLY A 23 4.01 1.81 -12.68
C GLY A 23 3.76 2.73 -11.50
N ALA A 24 3.63 2.18 -10.29
CA ALA A 24 3.37 2.99 -9.10
C ALA A 24 4.68 3.35 -8.41
N GLU A 25 4.67 4.47 -7.70
CA GLU A 25 5.77 4.84 -6.83
C GLU A 25 5.57 4.13 -5.49
N ILE A 26 6.47 3.19 -5.17
CA ILE A 26 6.31 2.34 -3.99
C ILE A 26 6.94 3.01 -2.77
N LEU A 27 6.14 3.24 -1.74
CA LEU A 27 6.61 3.78 -0.47
C LEU A 27 7.08 2.66 0.45
N VAL A 28 6.29 1.59 0.56
CA VAL A 28 6.63 0.41 1.34
C VAL A 28 6.33 -0.81 0.48
N PRO A 29 7.35 -1.63 0.16
CA PRO A 29 7.12 -2.83 -0.65
C PRO A 29 6.24 -3.84 0.08
N PRO A 30 5.69 -4.83 -0.63
CA PRO A 30 4.77 -5.79 -0.03
C PRO A 30 5.33 -6.49 1.20
N PHE A 31 4.49 -6.63 2.22
CA PHE A 31 4.81 -7.32 3.46
C PHE A 31 3.55 -7.95 4.03
N GLU A 32 3.70 -8.82 5.03
CA GLU A 32 2.55 -9.49 5.67
C GLU A 32 2.40 -8.97 7.10
N PRO A 33 1.54 -7.94 7.32
CA PRO A 33 1.31 -7.46 8.69
C PRO A 33 0.60 -8.48 9.56
N PHE A 34 -0.21 -9.34 8.94
CA PHE A 34 -0.93 -10.42 9.63
C PHE A 34 -0.91 -11.66 8.74
N PRO A 35 -1.08 -12.86 9.31
CA PRO A 35 -1.21 -14.07 8.48
C PRO A 35 -2.33 -13.92 7.46
N ASN A 36 -2.06 -14.34 6.24
CA ASN A 36 -3.02 -14.31 5.14
C ASN A 36 -3.43 -12.92 4.70
N LEU A 37 -2.64 -11.90 5.05
CA LEU A 37 -2.88 -10.53 4.60
C LEU A 37 -1.57 -9.94 4.10
N LYS A 38 -1.54 -9.54 2.84
CA LYS A 38 -0.41 -8.84 2.24
C LYS A 38 -0.77 -7.36 2.15
N ALA A 39 0.19 -6.50 2.44
CA ALA A 39 -0.02 -5.05 2.35
C ALA A 39 1.16 -4.40 1.66
N ALA A 40 0.91 -3.27 1.04
CA ALA A 40 1.95 -2.43 0.47
C ALA A 40 1.45 -0.98 0.50
N PHE A 41 2.38 -0.04 0.42
CA PHE A 41 2.03 1.37 0.37
C PHE A 41 2.64 1.98 -0.88
N ILE A 42 1.83 2.76 -1.59
CA ILE A 42 2.28 3.52 -2.76
C ILE A 42 2.00 5.00 -2.52
N ILE A 43 2.63 5.85 -3.33
CA ILE A 43 2.36 7.27 -3.30
C ILE A 43 1.74 7.64 -4.63
N GLU A 44 0.57 8.28 -4.58
CA GLU A 44 -0.10 8.78 -5.75
C GLU A 44 0.26 10.24 -6.00
N ASP A 45 -0.20 10.77 -7.14
CA ASP A 45 0.04 12.17 -7.50
C ASP A 45 -0.38 13.08 -6.36
N GLY A 46 0.47 14.07 -6.07
CA GLY A 46 0.23 14.96 -4.95
C GLY A 46 0.81 14.46 -3.64
N GLY A 47 1.49 13.30 -3.64
CA GLY A 47 2.16 12.79 -2.45
C GLY A 47 1.24 12.11 -1.45
N VAL A 48 0.06 11.66 -1.89
CA VAL A 48 -0.91 11.01 -1.00
C VAL A 48 -0.55 9.53 -0.83
N PRO A 49 -0.30 9.06 0.42
CA PRO A 49 -0.03 7.64 0.63
C PRO A 49 -1.30 6.81 0.49
N ILE A 50 -1.18 5.69 -0.21
CA ILE A 50 -2.29 4.75 -0.41
C ILE A 50 -1.83 3.39 0.09
N GLU A 51 -2.63 2.78 0.96
CA GLU A 51 -2.38 1.42 1.41
C GLU A 51 -3.16 0.44 0.55
N LEU A 52 -2.46 -0.57 0.04
CA LEU A 52 -3.08 -1.64 -0.72
C LEU A 52 -3.04 -2.90 0.13
N MET A 53 -4.16 -3.62 0.22
CA MET A 53 -4.25 -4.84 1.00
C MET A 53 -4.82 -5.96 0.16
N GLN A 54 -4.26 -7.15 0.31
CA GLN A 54 -4.70 -8.33 -0.42
C GLN A 54 -4.81 -9.48 0.57
N LYS A 55 -6.00 -10.06 0.64
CA LYS A 55 -6.22 -11.28 1.43
C LYS A 55 -5.86 -12.50 0.60
N PHE A 56 -5.25 -13.50 1.24
CA PHE A 56 -4.91 -14.73 0.54
C PHE A 56 -4.87 -15.93 1.48
#